data_98bd7212ed0e5f7ed17d564c3f38fe4d
#
_entry.id   98bd7212ed0e5f7ed17d564c3f38fe4d
#
_cell.length_a   1.000
_cell.length_b   1.000
_cell.length_c   1.000
_cell.angle_alpha   90.00
_cell.angle_beta   90.00
_cell.angle_gamma   90.00
#
_symmetry.space_group_name_H-M   'P 1'
#
loop_
_entity.id
_entity.type
_entity.pdbx_description
1 polymer ?
#
loop_
_entity_poly.entity_id
_entity_poly.type
_entity_poly.pdbx_seq_one_letter_code
_entity_poly.pdbx_strand_id
1 'polypeptide(L)'
;MPHIHEKIDFTVEVFVVYKDKVLLRLHDKHGIWLSVGGHIELDEDPNQAALREVKEEVGLDIKLVENLKQFEQKTEGYEELIPPYFLNIHSVSPTHQHVTLTYFGISETDQVIPEKETDKWIWASKTDLETLDLSPSIKFYAMKALEEVLK
;
A
#
# COMPACT_ATOMS: atom_id res chain seq x y z
N MET A 1 -16.30 1.47 -1.21
CA MET A 1 -16.03 0.51 -2.30
C MET A 1 -16.84 -0.75 -2.09
N PRO A 2 -17.55 -1.23 -3.09
CA PRO A 2 -18.31 -2.46 -2.94
C PRO A 2 -17.37 -3.67 -2.74
N HIS A 3 -17.81 -4.62 -1.93
CA HIS A 3 -17.07 -5.85 -1.72
C HIS A 3 -17.22 -6.78 -2.93
N ILE A 4 -16.12 -7.41 -3.34
CA ILE A 4 -16.11 -8.37 -4.44
C ILE A 4 -16.56 -9.73 -3.95
N HIS A 5 -16.13 -10.10 -2.74
CA HIS A 5 -16.50 -11.35 -2.08
C HIS A 5 -17.33 -11.08 -0.85
N GLU A 6 -18.22 -12.02 -0.53
CA GLU A 6 -19.19 -11.82 0.54
C GLU A 6 -18.57 -11.82 1.94
N LYS A 7 -17.56 -12.67 2.19
CA LYS A 7 -16.96 -12.82 3.51
C LYS A 7 -15.52 -12.35 3.59
N ILE A 8 -14.71 -12.71 2.64
CA ILE A 8 -13.29 -12.36 2.60
C ILE A 8 -12.97 -11.72 1.26
N ASP A 9 -12.46 -10.50 1.30
CA ASP A 9 -11.92 -9.82 0.12
C ASP A 9 -10.40 -9.74 0.21
N PHE A 10 -9.77 -9.69 -0.95
CA PHE A 10 -8.33 -9.53 -1.07
C PHE A 10 -8.01 -8.10 -1.45
N THR A 11 -7.16 -7.47 -0.66
CA THR A 11 -6.79 -6.07 -0.83
C THR A 11 -5.27 -5.93 -0.91
N VAL A 12 -4.83 -4.80 -1.44
CA VAL A 12 -3.42 -4.40 -1.41
C VAL A 12 -3.29 -3.12 -0.62
N GLU A 13 -2.14 -2.95 0.04
CA GLU A 13 -1.74 -1.66 0.58
C GLU A 13 -0.30 -1.41 0.16
N VAL A 14 0.00 -0.15 -0.11
CA VAL A 14 1.32 0.26 -0.57
C VAL A 14 1.84 1.39 0.30
N PHE A 15 3.02 1.20 0.85
CA PHE A 15 3.75 2.27 1.52
C PHE A 15 4.71 2.86 0.51
N VAL A 16 4.38 4.05 0.03
CA VAL A 16 5.15 4.73 -1.01
C VAL A 16 6.23 5.58 -0.36
N VAL A 17 7.46 5.39 -0.80
CA VAL A 17 8.62 6.12 -0.28
C VAL A 17 9.14 7.09 -1.34
N TYR A 18 9.37 8.33 -0.92
CA TYR A 18 10.08 9.33 -1.69
C TYR A 18 11.25 9.80 -0.84
N LYS A 19 12.48 9.56 -1.33
CA LYS A 19 13.70 9.85 -0.56
C LYS A 19 13.65 9.15 0.82
N ASP A 20 13.63 9.91 1.90
CA ASP A 20 13.64 9.38 3.27
C ASP A 20 12.28 9.49 3.97
N LYS A 21 11.20 9.60 3.19
CA LYS A 21 9.85 9.79 3.72
C LYS A 21 8.88 8.79 3.12
N VAL A 22 7.88 8.42 3.92
CA VAL A 22 6.82 7.50 3.51
C VAL A 22 5.48 8.23 3.50
N LEU A 23 4.67 7.95 2.49
CA LEU A 23 3.38 8.60 2.32
C LEU A 23 2.31 7.94 3.19
N LEU A 24 1.60 8.76 3.95
CA LEU A 24 0.43 8.32 4.71
C LEU A 24 -0.75 9.22 4.35
N ARG A 25 -1.94 8.62 4.32
CA ARG A 25 -3.20 9.32 4.05
C ARG A 25 -4.07 9.33 5.29
N LEU A 26 -4.77 10.42 5.50
CA LEU A 26 -5.71 10.52 6.61
C LEU A 26 -7.04 9.90 6.20
N HIS A 27 -7.51 8.92 6.97
CA HIS A 27 -8.81 8.30 6.73
C HIS A 27 -9.91 9.22 7.25
N ASP A 28 -10.80 9.68 6.37
CA ASP A 28 -11.81 10.70 6.66
C ASP A 28 -12.71 10.35 7.86
N LYS A 29 -13.17 9.11 7.94
CA LYS A 29 -14.15 8.70 8.96
C LYS A 29 -13.57 8.57 10.35
N HIS A 30 -12.30 8.19 10.46
CA HIS A 30 -11.71 7.81 11.75
C HIS A 30 -10.55 8.70 12.18
N GLY A 31 -10.12 9.64 11.33
CA GLY A 31 -9.02 10.53 11.64
C GLY A 31 -7.70 9.81 11.88
N ILE A 32 -7.52 8.63 11.29
CA ILE A 32 -6.31 7.83 11.43
C ILE A 32 -5.50 7.84 10.14
N TRP A 33 -4.18 7.80 10.28
CA TRP A 33 -3.26 7.75 9.16
C TRP A 33 -3.13 6.30 8.67
N LEU A 34 -3.26 6.12 7.36
CA LEU A 34 -3.19 4.82 6.69
C LEU A 34 -2.28 4.89 5.47
N SER A 35 -1.95 3.73 4.94
CA SER A 35 -1.29 3.58 3.64
C SER A 35 -2.27 3.83 2.51
N VAL A 36 -1.77 3.72 1.28
CA VAL A 36 -2.56 3.77 0.05
C VAL A 36 -2.97 2.33 -0.31
N GLY A 37 -4.20 2.12 -0.76
CA GLY A 37 -4.59 0.77 -1.17
C GLY A 37 -6.07 0.60 -1.47
N GLY A 38 -6.45 -0.63 -1.75
CA GLY A 38 -7.82 -0.98 -2.06
C GLY A 38 -7.96 -2.43 -2.52
N HIS A 39 -9.12 -2.77 -3.04
CA HIS A 39 -9.46 -4.13 -3.47
C HIS A 39 -8.70 -4.54 -4.73
N ILE A 40 -8.33 -5.83 -4.79
CA ILE A 40 -7.83 -6.45 -6.02
C ILE A 40 -9.06 -6.80 -6.86
N GLU A 41 -9.12 -6.26 -8.08
CA GLU A 41 -10.24 -6.52 -8.99
C GLU A 41 -10.13 -7.92 -9.61
N LEU A 42 -11.24 -8.40 -10.19
CA LEU A 42 -11.32 -9.75 -10.74
C LEU A 42 -10.39 -10.02 -11.93
N ASP A 43 -9.99 -8.99 -12.63
CA ASP A 43 -9.20 -9.08 -13.86
C ASP A 43 -7.78 -8.58 -13.72
N GLU A 44 -7.29 -8.41 -12.50
CA GLU A 44 -5.93 -7.93 -12.25
C GLU A 44 -5.20 -8.80 -11.23
N ASP A 45 -3.88 -8.84 -11.33
CA ASP A 45 -3.05 -9.46 -10.31
C ASP A 45 -2.73 -8.45 -9.18
N PRO A 46 -2.18 -8.90 -8.05
CA PRO A 46 -1.89 -8.01 -6.93
C PRO A 46 -0.90 -6.88 -7.25
N ASN A 47 0.10 -7.14 -8.11
CA ASN A 47 1.04 -6.09 -8.50
C ASN A 47 0.36 -5.00 -9.32
N GLN A 48 -0.51 -5.39 -10.26
CA GLN A 48 -1.31 -4.46 -11.04
C GLN A 48 -2.23 -3.64 -10.15
N ALA A 49 -2.89 -4.30 -9.19
CA ALA A 49 -3.78 -3.63 -8.23
C ALA A 49 -3.01 -2.58 -7.42
N ALA A 50 -1.81 -2.92 -6.95
CA ALA A 50 -1.00 -2.00 -6.18
C ALA A 50 -0.67 -0.74 -6.97
N LEU A 51 -0.23 -0.89 -8.22
CA LEU A 51 0.11 0.25 -9.09
C LEU A 51 -1.13 1.09 -9.41
N ARG A 52 -2.25 0.45 -9.70
CA ARG A 52 -3.51 1.11 -10.01
C ARG A 52 -4.03 1.94 -8.83
N GLU A 53 -4.07 1.34 -7.64
CA GLU A 53 -4.58 2.03 -6.45
C GLU A 53 -3.74 3.26 -6.11
N VAL A 54 -2.42 3.17 -6.22
CA VAL A 54 -1.54 4.32 -5.98
C VAL A 54 -1.82 5.43 -6.99
N LYS A 55 -1.97 5.06 -8.27
CA LYS A 55 -2.27 6.05 -9.31
C LYS A 55 -3.62 6.72 -9.09
N GLU A 56 -4.64 5.95 -8.77
CA GLU A 56 -5.99 6.47 -8.53
C GLU A 56 -6.07 7.37 -7.29
N GLU A 57 -5.48 6.92 -6.18
CA GLU A 57 -5.66 7.61 -4.91
C GLU A 57 -4.74 8.81 -4.71
N VAL A 58 -3.51 8.75 -5.22
CA VAL A 58 -2.51 9.79 -4.97
C VAL A 58 -1.79 10.30 -6.23
N GLY A 59 -2.15 9.77 -7.39
CA GLY A 59 -1.64 10.27 -8.67
C GLY A 59 -0.19 9.98 -8.95
N LEU A 60 0.42 9.04 -8.21
CA LEU A 60 1.84 8.73 -8.37
C LEU A 60 2.07 7.51 -9.25
N ASP A 61 3.10 7.59 -10.07
CA ASP A 61 3.63 6.46 -10.81
C ASP A 61 4.81 5.92 -10.00
N ILE A 62 4.66 4.72 -9.49
CA ILE A 62 5.66 4.12 -8.59
C ILE A 62 6.28 2.88 -9.21
N LYS A 63 7.41 2.50 -8.64
CA LYS A 63 8.05 1.21 -8.89
C LYS A 63 7.99 0.40 -7.60
N LEU A 64 7.47 -0.83 -7.68
CA LEU A 64 7.40 -1.71 -6.52
C LEU A 64 8.81 -2.18 -6.15
N VAL A 65 9.08 -2.21 -4.85
CA VAL A 65 10.33 -2.75 -4.31
C VAL A 65 10.28 -4.27 -4.42
N GLU A 66 11.27 -4.86 -5.09
CA GLU A 66 11.27 -6.28 -5.39
C GLU A 66 12.40 -7.07 -4.71
N ASN A 67 12.90 -6.56 -3.57
CA ASN A 67 14.03 -7.18 -2.86
C ASN A 67 13.78 -8.63 -2.45
N LEU A 68 12.50 -9.02 -2.28
CA LEU A 68 12.12 -10.39 -1.91
C LEU A 68 12.02 -11.34 -3.10
N LYS A 69 12.05 -10.81 -4.31
CA LYS A 69 11.90 -11.63 -5.52
C LYS A 69 13.21 -12.37 -5.80
N GLN A 70 13.16 -13.67 -5.70
CA GLN A 70 14.35 -14.53 -5.82
C GLN A 70 14.43 -15.28 -7.15
N PHE A 71 13.37 -15.23 -7.94
CA PHE A 71 13.26 -15.99 -9.17
C PHE A 71 12.55 -15.13 -10.20
N GLU A 72 13.00 -15.20 -11.45
CA GLU A 72 12.40 -14.44 -12.54
C GLU A 72 11.99 -15.41 -13.65
N GLN A 73 10.74 -15.37 -14.03
CA GLN A 73 10.26 -16.11 -15.19
C GLN A 73 9.02 -15.40 -15.74
N LYS A 74 9.06 -15.14 -17.03
CA LYS A 74 7.89 -14.64 -17.75
C LYS A 74 7.79 -15.35 -19.09
N THR A 75 6.83 -16.25 -19.18
CA THR A 75 6.55 -17.02 -20.38
C THR A 75 5.05 -16.97 -20.64
N GLU A 76 4.58 -17.54 -21.74
CA GLU A 76 3.15 -17.63 -21.99
C GLU A 76 2.51 -18.47 -20.89
N GLY A 77 1.55 -17.86 -20.18
CA GLY A 77 0.82 -18.52 -19.11
C GLY A 77 1.51 -18.54 -17.76
N TYR A 78 2.68 -17.92 -17.62
CA TYR A 78 3.37 -17.84 -16.32
C TYR A 78 4.17 -16.55 -16.17
N GLU A 79 3.97 -15.90 -15.02
CA GLU A 79 4.77 -14.73 -14.65
C GLU A 79 5.04 -14.76 -13.15
N GLU A 80 6.33 -14.72 -12.78
CA GLU A 80 6.72 -14.58 -11.38
C GLU A 80 6.48 -13.17 -10.93
N LEU A 81 5.57 -12.98 -9.98
CA LEU A 81 5.20 -11.65 -9.49
C LEU A 81 6.13 -11.19 -8.36
N ILE A 82 6.10 -9.89 -8.09
CA ILE A 82 6.79 -9.32 -6.94
C ILE A 82 6.00 -9.73 -5.69
N PRO A 83 6.62 -10.44 -4.74
CA PRO A 83 5.90 -10.85 -3.54
C PRO A 83 5.63 -9.68 -2.60
N PRO A 84 4.55 -9.74 -1.82
CA PRO A 84 4.32 -8.75 -0.77
C PRO A 84 5.32 -8.93 0.37
N TYR A 85 5.59 -7.85 1.08
CA TYR A 85 6.44 -7.90 2.27
C TYR A 85 5.71 -8.48 3.48
N PHE A 86 4.41 -8.24 3.58
CA PHE A 86 3.60 -8.71 4.70
C PHE A 86 2.23 -9.13 4.21
N LEU A 87 1.59 -9.94 5.03
CA LEU A 87 0.28 -10.49 4.74
C LEU A 87 -0.50 -10.59 6.05
N ASN A 88 -1.69 -10.03 6.09
CA ASN A 88 -2.54 -10.13 7.28
C ASN A 88 -4.00 -10.30 6.90
N ILE A 89 -4.79 -10.74 7.86
CA ILE A 89 -6.24 -10.75 7.77
C ILE A 89 -6.79 -9.92 8.92
N HIS A 90 -7.77 -9.09 8.63
CA HIS A 90 -8.42 -8.28 9.66
C HIS A 90 -9.90 -8.10 9.35
N SER A 91 -10.67 -7.88 10.40
CA SER A 91 -12.11 -7.65 10.28
C SER A 91 -12.41 -6.20 9.95
N VAL A 92 -13.27 -5.97 8.97
CA VAL A 92 -13.78 -4.63 8.63
C VAL A 92 -15.22 -4.46 9.10
N SER A 93 -15.90 -5.58 9.40
CA SER A 93 -17.22 -5.62 10.02
C SER A 93 -17.36 -6.97 10.73
N PRO A 94 -18.43 -7.19 11.53
CA PRO A 94 -18.62 -8.49 12.18
C PRO A 94 -18.73 -9.69 11.24
N THR A 95 -19.07 -9.45 9.97
CA THR A 95 -19.29 -10.52 9.00
C THR A 95 -18.33 -10.47 7.80
N HIS A 96 -17.40 -9.53 7.76
CA HIS A 96 -16.53 -9.36 6.61
C HIS A 96 -15.08 -9.09 7.01
N GLN A 97 -14.16 -9.76 6.34
CA GLN A 97 -12.72 -9.64 6.58
C GLN A 97 -11.97 -9.27 5.30
N HIS A 98 -10.83 -8.62 5.46
CA HIS A 98 -9.90 -8.38 4.37
C HIS A 98 -8.61 -9.15 4.61
N VAL A 99 -8.11 -9.80 3.54
CA VAL A 99 -6.72 -10.30 3.49
C VAL A 99 -5.94 -9.24 2.72
N THR A 100 -4.95 -8.65 3.36
CA THR A 100 -4.18 -7.55 2.80
C THR A 100 -2.75 -7.96 2.49
N LEU A 101 -2.35 -7.70 1.25
CA LEU A 101 -0.99 -7.89 0.77
C LEU A 101 -0.29 -6.54 0.81
N THR A 102 0.80 -6.44 1.57
CA THR A 102 1.52 -5.18 1.80
C THR A 102 2.72 -5.08 0.87
N TYR A 103 2.75 -4.02 0.06
CA TYR A 103 3.85 -3.72 -0.85
C TYR A 103 4.54 -2.42 -0.47
N PHE A 104 5.79 -2.28 -0.88
CA PHE A 104 6.53 -1.02 -0.79
C PHE A 104 6.79 -0.51 -2.20
N GLY A 105 6.68 0.80 -2.39
CA GLY A 105 6.89 1.42 -3.68
C GLY A 105 7.82 2.62 -3.58
N ILE A 106 8.47 2.93 -4.68
CA ILE A 106 9.36 4.09 -4.78
C ILE A 106 8.75 5.08 -5.75
N SER A 107 8.60 6.33 -5.32
CA SER A 107 8.19 7.44 -6.16
C SER A 107 9.38 8.35 -6.44
N GLU A 108 9.46 8.88 -7.65
CA GLU A 108 10.50 9.85 -8.02
C GLU A 108 10.07 11.29 -7.73
N THR A 109 8.85 11.49 -7.26
CA THR A 109 8.30 12.80 -6.94
C THR A 109 7.46 12.74 -5.69
N ASP A 110 7.35 13.85 -4.97
CA ASP A 110 6.47 14.02 -3.83
C ASP A 110 5.16 14.73 -4.19
N GLN A 111 4.91 14.98 -5.46
CA GLN A 111 3.75 15.73 -5.94
C GLN A 111 2.51 14.83 -5.98
N VAL A 112 1.79 14.79 -4.88
CA VAL A 112 0.55 14.02 -4.75
C VAL A 112 -0.57 14.75 -5.46
N ILE A 113 -1.35 13.99 -6.25
CA ILE A 113 -2.59 14.47 -6.85
C ILE A 113 -3.70 13.64 -6.21
N PRO A 114 -4.40 14.18 -5.19
CA PRO A 114 -5.38 13.38 -4.46
C PRO A 114 -6.59 13.06 -5.31
N GLU A 115 -7.23 11.94 -5.00
CA GLU A 115 -8.47 11.53 -5.67
C GLU A 115 -9.60 12.53 -5.41
N LYS A 116 -9.65 13.06 -4.18
CA LYS A 116 -10.60 14.09 -3.77
C LYS A 116 -9.85 15.30 -3.24
N GLU A 117 -10.35 16.49 -3.53
CA GLU A 117 -9.73 17.74 -3.05
C GLU A 117 -9.64 17.82 -1.52
N THR A 118 -10.54 17.13 -0.82
CA THR A 118 -10.58 17.10 0.65
C THR A 118 -9.61 16.10 1.27
N ASP A 119 -8.99 15.23 0.47
CA ASP A 119 -8.04 14.24 0.97
C ASP A 119 -6.83 14.92 1.58
N LYS A 120 -6.38 14.37 2.71
CA LYS A 120 -5.19 14.86 3.41
C LYS A 120 -4.13 13.77 3.43
N TRP A 121 -2.88 14.19 3.31
CA TRP A 121 -1.73 13.28 3.33
C TRP A 121 -0.53 13.96 3.96
N ILE A 122 0.44 13.15 4.36
CA ILE A 122 1.75 13.62 4.78
C ILE A 122 2.84 12.71 4.21
N TRP A 123 4.00 13.30 4.00
CA TRP A 123 5.24 12.56 3.77
C TRP A 123 5.95 12.50 5.12
N ALA A 124 5.93 11.34 5.76
CA ALA A 124 6.43 11.16 7.10
C ALA A 124 7.88 10.66 7.10
N SER A 125 8.74 11.35 7.84
CA SER A 125 10.10 10.88 8.10
C SER A 125 10.08 9.83 9.22
N LYS A 126 11.21 9.18 9.44
CA LYS A 126 11.35 8.24 10.56
C LYS A 126 10.97 8.90 11.89
N THR A 127 11.41 10.14 12.11
CA THR A 127 11.09 10.88 13.33
C THR A 127 9.59 11.13 13.43
N ASP A 128 8.95 11.50 12.32
CA ASP A 128 7.49 11.70 12.28
C ASP A 128 6.75 10.42 12.66
N LEU A 129 7.21 9.26 12.15
CA LEU A 129 6.58 7.97 12.46
C LEU A 129 6.68 7.63 13.96
N GLU A 130 7.71 8.09 14.62
CA GLU A 130 7.89 7.87 16.06
C GLU A 130 6.96 8.73 16.91
N THR A 131 6.52 9.89 16.38
CA THR A 131 5.71 10.86 17.13
C THR A 131 4.23 10.84 16.79
N LEU A 132 3.87 10.37 15.57
CA LEU A 132 2.47 10.28 15.15
C LEU A 132 1.74 9.18 15.91
N ASP A 133 0.45 9.42 16.14
CA ASP A 133 -0.43 8.40 16.71
C ASP A 133 -0.83 7.42 15.61
N LEU A 134 -0.08 6.32 15.49
CA LEU A 134 -0.27 5.32 14.47
C LEU A 134 -0.63 3.97 15.10
N SER A 135 -1.44 3.17 14.39
CA SER A 135 -1.64 1.79 14.81
C SER A 135 -0.30 1.04 14.75
N PRO A 136 -0.10 -0.01 15.57
CA PRO A 136 1.15 -0.75 15.58
C PRO A 136 1.57 -1.30 14.21
N SER A 137 0.61 -1.81 13.43
CA SER A 137 0.90 -2.37 12.10
C SER A 137 1.33 -1.30 11.11
N ILE A 138 0.64 -0.16 11.08
CA ILE A 138 0.99 0.95 10.17
C ILE A 138 2.39 1.47 10.50
N LYS A 139 2.68 1.68 11.77
CA LYS A 139 4.00 2.14 12.20
C LYS A 139 5.10 1.15 11.80
N PHE A 140 4.88 -0.13 12.07
CA PHE A 140 5.85 -1.18 11.76
C PHE A 140 6.10 -1.26 10.24
N TYR A 141 5.04 -1.31 9.45
CA TYR A 141 5.17 -1.42 7.98
C TYR A 141 5.81 -0.17 7.37
N ALA A 142 5.44 1.01 7.85
CA ALA A 142 6.02 2.27 7.35
C ALA A 142 7.52 2.35 7.65
N MET A 143 7.93 1.95 8.86
CA MET A 143 9.34 1.91 9.23
C MET A 143 10.10 0.91 8.37
N LYS A 144 9.51 -0.25 8.12
CA LYS A 144 10.11 -1.27 7.24
C LYS A 144 10.23 -0.79 5.81
N ALA A 145 9.26 -0.03 5.32
CA ALA A 145 9.33 0.54 3.98
C ALA A 145 10.55 1.44 3.82
N LEU A 146 10.79 2.34 4.79
CA LEU A 146 11.96 3.20 4.78
C LEU A 146 13.24 2.39 4.83
N GLU A 147 13.29 1.37 5.69
CA GLU A 147 14.45 0.50 5.83
C GLU A 147 14.78 -0.25 4.54
N GLU A 148 13.77 -0.84 3.89
CA GLU A 148 13.95 -1.62 2.67
C GLU A 148 14.31 -0.76 1.45
N VAL A 149 13.73 0.43 1.34
CA VAL A 149 14.01 1.32 0.21
C VAL A 149 15.40 1.94 0.33
N LEU A 150 15.85 2.22 1.56
CA LEU A 150 17.14 2.89 1.80
C LEU A 150 18.31 1.90 1.92
N LYS A 151 18.08 0.64 1.68
CA LYS A 151 19.15 -0.37 1.65
C LYS A 151 20.14 -0.11 0.52
#